data_b53a267358855224cbf3b3a87424d7a7
#
_entry.id   b53a267358855224cbf3b3a87424d7a7
#
_cell.length_a   1.000
_cell.length_b   1.000
_cell.length_c   1.000
_cell.angle_alpha   90.00
_cell.angle_beta   90.00
_cell.angle_gamma   90.00
#
_symmetry.space_group_name_H-M   'P 1'
#
loop_
_entity.id
_entity.type
_entity.pdbx_description
1 polymer ?
#
loop_
_entity_poly.entity_id
_entity_poly.type
_entity_poly.pdbx_seq_one_letter_code
_entity_poly.pdbx_strand_id
1 'polypeptide(L)'
;DSADITGIAQWAKDAGARVGVATSVCMNHATPASFYAHEHSRNNYFNIGVDMIESGFDFYGASDFHKPNSNNTNLYAISEKGGYTIARGIDDYNKKVKGSKKMILFQTQECSDIDSYSLPYYIDAKPGQMTVAQMMKAQLDFLYDNSKNGFLLVNEIGGKVDFACHANDAATAFKELEIVDSCMAIAFEFYKNHPDETLIVLTSDHETGGLVLATRKGGSALNLKVLANQKCS
;
A
#
# COMPACT_ATOMS: atom_id res chain seq x y z
N ASP A 1 21.69 14.44 16.03
CA ASP A 1 21.11 15.52 15.23
C ASP A 1 19.90 14.99 14.49
N SER A 2 18.72 15.44 14.86
CA SER A 2 17.48 15.12 14.16
C SER A 2 17.18 16.29 13.20
N ALA A 3 17.66 16.19 11.96
CA ALA A 3 17.24 17.09 10.90
C ALA A 3 16.21 16.35 10.02
N ASP A 4 15.11 17.00 9.72
CA ASP A 4 14.14 16.49 8.76
C ASP A 4 14.77 16.44 7.36
N ILE A 5 14.74 15.28 6.74
CA ILE A 5 15.25 15.06 5.39
C ILE A 5 14.08 15.01 4.43
N THR A 6 14.09 15.89 3.42
CA THR A 6 13.07 15.88 2.38
C THR A 6 13.10 14.55 1.62
N GLY A 7 12.01 13.83 1.67
CA GLY A 7 11.88 12.53 0.98
C GLY A 7 11.69 12.68 -0.54
N ILE A 8 11.98 11.60 -1.29
CA ILE A 8 11.84 11.56 -2.76
C ILE A 8 10.40 11.89 -3.22
N ALA A 9 9.40 11.51 -2.45
CA ALA A 9 8.00 11.78 -2.75
C ALA A 9 7.70 13.29 -2.69
N GLN A 10 8.28 14.01 -1.70
CA GLN A 10 8.16 15.45 -1.62
C GLN A 10 8.91 16.14 -2.76
N TRP A 11 10.10 15.68 -3.13
CA TRP A 11 10.81 16.23 -4.29
C TRP A 11 10.02 16.08 -5.58
N ALA A 12 9.37 14.94 -5.80
CA ALA A 12 8.50 14.75 -6.95
C ALA A 12 7.30 15.73 -6.93
N LYS A 13 6.70 15.92 -5.76
CA LYS A 13 5.60 16.87 -5.56
C LYS A 13 6.03 18.30 -5.83
N ASP A 14 7.18 18.72 -5.32
CA ASP A 14 7.74 20.07 -5.50
C ASP A 14 8.11 20.33 -6.97
N ALA A 15 8.49 19.28 -7.71
CA ALA A 15 8.72 19.34 -9.16
C ALA A 15 7.40 19.38 -9.98
N GLY A 16 6.27 19.36 -9.34
CA GLY A 16 4.95 19.44 -9.97
C GLY A 16 4.37 18.11 -10.45
N ALA A 17 4.99 16.98 -10.11
CA ALA A 17 4.43 15.67 -10.37
C ALA A 17 3.24 15.37 -9.42
N ARG A 18 2.34 14.51 -9.86
CA ARG A 18 1.33 13.92 -8.96
C ARG A 18 1.99 12.85 -8.11
N VAL A 19 1.61 12.75 -6.85
CA VAL A 19 2.19 11.76 -5.93
C VAL A 19 1.08 10.94 -5.28
N GLY A 20 1.26 9.64 -5.28
CA GLY A 20 0.39 8.72 -4.56
C GLY A 20 1.18 7.67 -3.80
N VAL A 21 0.75 7.39 -2.57
CA VAL A 21 1.30 6.35 -1.72
C VAL A 21 0.18 5.37 -1.35
N ALA A 22 0.42 4.09 -1.58
CA ALA A 22 -0.53 3.05 -1.18
C ALA A 22 0.19 1.88 -0.49
N THR A 23 -0.55 1.11 0.28
CA THR A 23 -0.01 0.01 1.08
C THR A 23 -1.07 -1.08 1.30
N SER A 24 -0.63 -2.29 1.51
CA SER A 24 -1.48 -3.41 1.94
C SER A 24 -1.76 -3.43 3.46
N VAL A 25 -1.16 -2.50 4.21
CA VAL A 25 -1.36 -2.33 5.65
C VAL A 25 -2.09 -1.01 5.94
N CYS A 26 -2.09 -0.52 7.19
CA CYS A 26 -2.70 0.76 7.53
C CYS A 26 -1.86 1.94 6.98
N MET A 27 -2.55 3.04 6.66
CA MET A 27 -1.89 4.17 5.98
C MET A 27 -0.79 4.82 6.82
N ASN A 28 -0.95 4.85 8.12
CA ASN A 28 0.01 5.40 9.08
C ASN A 28 0.98 4.33 9.65
N HIS A 29 1.21 3.23 8.91
CA HIS A 29 2.28 2.27 9.17
C HIS A 29 3.65 2.85 8.79
N ALA A 30 4.72 2.27 9.32
CA ALA A 30 6.08 2.81 9.16
C ALA A 30 6.55 2.92 7.71
N THR A 31 6.28 1.92 6.87
CA THR A 31 6.74 1.89 5.48
C THR A 31 6.12 3.00 4.64
N PRO A 32 4.77 3.13 4.52
CA PRO A 32 4.19 4.25 3.80
C PRO A 32 4.55 5.59 4.42
N ALA A 33 4.64 5.67 5.76
CA ALA A 33 4.99 6.88 6.49
C ALA A 33 6.37 7.43 6.11
N SER A 34 7.33 6.58 5.75
CA SER A 34 8.68 7.01 5.35
C SER A 34 8.70 7.92 4.13
N PHE A 35 7.61 7.99 3.36
CA PHE A 35 7.49 8.85 2.18
C PHE A 35 6.89 10.23 2.49
N TYR A 36 6.28 10.45 3.67
CA TYR A 36 5.58 11.69 3.99
C TYR A 36 5.70 12.17 5.43
N ALA A 37 6.11 11.32 6.39
CA ALA A 37 6.14 11.67 7.80
C ALA A 37 7.57 11.89 8.32
N HIS A 38 7.69 12.75 9.33
CA HIS A 38 8.95 13.07 10.02
C HIS A 38 8.92 12.71 11.51
N GLU A 39 8.07 11.74 11.88
CA GLU A 39 7.92 11.28 13.25
C GLU A 39 9.06 10.36 13.69
N HIS A 40 9.60 10.61 14.87
CA HIS A 40 10.72 9.84 15.44
C HIS A 40 10.34 8.44 15.93
N SER A 41 9.05 8.15 16.04
CA SER A 41 8.54 6.84 16.49
C SER A 41 7.39 6.36 15.62
N ARG A 42 7.51 5.14 15.12
CA ARG A 42 6.43 4.48 14.37
C ARG A 42 5.13 4.29 15.16
N ASN A 43 5.19 4.44 16.49
CA ASN A 43 4.02 4.31 17.36
C ASN A 43 3.19 5.60 17.47
N ASN A 44 3.66 6.69 16.92
CA ASN A 44 2.95 7.97 16.87
C ASN A 44 1.91 8.01 15.74
N TYR A 45 1.09 6.96 15.65
CA TYR A 45 0.16 6.73 14.54
C TYR A 45 -0.71 7.93 14.18
N PHE A 46 -1.21 8.65 15.19
CA PHE A 46 -2.06 9.82 14.94
C PHE A 46 -1.26 10.95 14.25
N ASN A 47 -0.08 11.28 14.76
CA ASN A 47 0.77 12.33 14.20
C ASN A 47 1.24 11.95 12.78
N ILE A 48 1.65 10.70 12.56
CA ILE A 48 1.96 10.17 11.24
C ILE A 48 0.79 10.39 10.26
N GLY A 49 -0.45 10.16 10.72
CA GLY A 49 -1.64 10.44 9.92
C GLY A 49 -1.87 11.94 9.66
N VAL A 50 -1.47 12.82 10.58
CA VAL A 50 -1.48 14.28 10.36
C VAL A 50 -0.45 14.67 9.31
N ASP A 51 0.80 14.20 9.44
CA ASP A 51 1.87 14.44 8.46
C ASP A 51 1.46 13.98 7.05
N MET A 52 0.78 12.81 6.95
CA MET A 52 0.22 12.33 5.69
C MET A 52 -0.70 13.38 5.04
N ILE A 53 -1.61 13.95 5.81
CA ILE A 53 -2.59 14.91 5.29
C ILE A 53 -1.87 16.23 4.91
N GLU A 54 -0.91 16.67 5.71
CA GLU A 54 -0.14 17.90 5.51
C GLU A 54 0.82 17.81 4.31
N SER A 55 1.35 16.62 3.98
CA SER A 55 2.16 16.41 2.78
C SER A 55 1.42 16.79 1.49
N GLY A 56 0.09 16.73 1.52
CA GLY A 56 -0.76 17.16 0.42
C GLY A 56 -0.62 16.32 -0.84
N PHE A 57 -0.13 15.08 -0.76
CA PHE A 57 -0.05 14.18 -1.91
C PHE A 57 -1.45 13.89 -2.48
N ASP A 58 -1.51 13.38 -3.68
CA ASP A 58 -2.74 13.38 -4.47
C ASP A 58 -3.59 12.12 -4.27
N PHE A 59 -2.96 11.00 -3.94
CA PHE A 59 -3.64 9.73 -3.68
C PHE A 59 -3.02 8.99 -2.50
N TYR A 60 -3.89 8.45 -1.66
CA TYR A 60 -3.52 7.48 -0.64
C TYR A 60 -4.41 6.25 -0.71
N GLY A 61 -3.83 5.07 -0.48
CA GLY A 61 -4.57 3.80 -0.47
C GLY A 61 -4.07 2.86 0.63
N ALA A 62 -4.97 2.29 1.42
CA ALA A 62 -4.61 1.45 2.55
C ALA A 62 -5.78 0.58 3.05
N SER A 63 -5.51 -0.25 4.07
CA SER A 63 -6.60 -0.90 4.81
C SER A 63 -7.49 0.14 5.50
N ASP A 64 -6.90 0.99 6.32
CA ASP A 64 -7.54 2.11 7.02
C ASP A 64 -6.46 2.97 7.72
N PHE A 65 -6.86 3.85 8.63
CA PHE A 65 -6.00 4.41 9.65
C PHE A 65 -5.96 3.51 10.89
N HIS A 66 -4.78 3.30 11.44
CA HIS A 66 -4.64 2.72 12.77
C HIS A 66 -4.68 3.83 13.83
N LYS A 67 -5.44 3.63 14.91
CA LYS A 67 -5.63 4.63 16.00
C LYS A 67 -5.95 6.03 15.47
N PRO A 68 -7.05 6.21 14.73
CA PRO A 68 -7.35 7.46 14.04
C PRO A 68 -7.76 8.62 14.96
N ASN A 69 -8.02 8.36 16.24
CA ASN A 69 -8.60 9.33 17.17
C ASN A 69 -7.55 9.91 18.11
N SER A 70 -7.63 11.23 18.36
CA SER A 70 -6.88 11.92 19.40
C SER A 70 -7.72 13.05 19.98
N ASN A 71 -7.89 13.05 21.31
CA ASN A 71 -8.72 14.03 22.04
C ASN A 71 -10.09 14.25 21.39
N ASN A 72 -10.35 15.43 20.84
CA ASN A 72 -11.63 15.81 20.23
C ASN A 72 -11.61 15.79 18.69
N THR A 73 -10.67 15.12 18.08
CA THR A 73 -10.53 15.08 16.61
C THR A 73 -10.19 13.68 16.12
N ASN A 74 -10.35 13.45 14.81
CA ASN A 74 -9.94 12.21 14.18
C ASN A 74 -9.37 12.48 12.77
N LEU A 75 -8.58 11.53 12.28
CA LEU A 75 -7.88 11.65 11.00
C LEU A 75 -8.83 11.74 9.81
N TYR A 76 -10.03 11.16 9.87
CA TYR A 76 -11.00 11.26 8.77
C TYR A 76 -11.48 12.70 8.61
N ALA A 77 -11.90 13.34 9.71
CA ALA A 77 -12.34 14.74 9.66
C ALA A 77 -11.21 15.70 9.23
N ILE A 78 -9.98 15.43 9.67
CA ILE A 78 -8.81 16.23 9.27
C ILE A 78 -8.54 16.02 7.76
N SER A 79 -8.65 14.79 7.25
CA SER A 79 -8.48 14.47 5.82
C SER A 79 -9.51 15.20 4.95
N GLU A 80 -10.78 15.15 5.32
CA GLU A 80 -11.85 15.85 4.60
C GLU A 80 -11.63 17.37 4.59
N LYS A 81 -11.24 17.94 5.74
CA LYS A 81 -10.87 19.35 5.86
C LYS A 81 -9.62 19.69 5.02
N GLY A 82 -8.70 18.76 4.86
CA GLY A 82 -7.53 18.86 3.98
C GLY A 82 -7.85 18.72 2.49
N GLY A 83 -9.13 18.55 2.15
CA GLY A 83 -9.61 18.48 0.77
C GLY A 83 -9.56 17.09 0.15
N TYR A 84 -9.41 16.05 0.95
CA TYR A 84 -9.46 14.66 0.47
C TYR A 84 -10.89 14.16 0.39
N THR A 85 -11.19 13.49 -0.72
CA THR A 85 -12.38 12.63 -0.84
C THR A 85 -12.03 11.24 -0.31
N ILE A 86 -12.77 10.76 0.67
CA ILE A 86 -12.57 9.41 1.23
C ILE A 86 -13.55 8.45 0.56
N ALA A 87 -13.02 7.37 0.02
CA ALA A 87 -13.78 6.26 -0.54
C ALA A 87 -13.46 4.95 0.19
N ARG A 88 -14.46 4.06 0.31
CA ARG A 88 -14.33 2.76 0.94
C ARG A 88 -14.71 1.63 -0.01
N GLY A 89 -13.69 0.89 -0.46
CA GLY A 89 -13.82 -0.12 -1.50
C GLY A 89 -13.96 0.48 -2.91
N ILE A 90 -13.82 -0.38 -3.91
CA ILE A 90 -13.76 0.03 -5.32
C ILE A 90 -15.08 0.61 -5.82
N ASP A 91 -16.21 0.08 -5.38
CA ASP A 91 -17.53 0.56 -5.81
C ASP A 91 -17.81 1.98 -5.34
N ASP A 92 -17.41 2.33 -4.11
CA ASP A 92 -17.54 3.69 -3.58
C ASP A 92 -16.52 4.64 -4.23
N TYR A 93 -15.29 4.15 -4.47
CA TYR A 93 -14.29 4.88 -5.23
C TYR A 93 -14.80 5.29 -6.62
N ASN A 94 -15.36 4.36 -7.38
CA ASN A 94 -15.89 4.61 -8.72
C ASN A 94 -17.00 5.68 -8.76
N LYS A 95 -17.78 5.78 -7.67
CA LYS A 95 -18.83 6.82 -7.53
C LYS A 95 -18.24 8.19 -7.20
N LYS A 96 -17.13 8.24 -6.46
CA LYS A 96 -16.57 9.47 -5.87
C LYS A 96 -15.38 10.04 -6.62
N VAL A 97 -14.69 9.24 -7.43
CA VAL A 97 -13.43 9.65 -8.08
C VAL A 97 -13.61 10.81 -9.05
N LYS A 98 -14.75 10.88 -9.76
CA LYS A 98 -14.99 11.92 -10.76
C LYS A 98 -15.05 13.29 -10.11
N GLY A 99 -14.12 14.17 -10.49
CA GLY A 99 -14.03 15.54 -9.98
C GLY A 99 -13.26 15.67 -8.66
N SER A 100 -12.82 14.58 -8.05
CA SER A 100 -11.96 14.61 -6.87
C SER A 100 -10.55 15.05 -7.24
N LYS A 101 -9.98 15.98 -6.47
CA LYS A 101 -8.61 16.48 -6.66
C LYS A 101 -7.58 15.68 -5.87
N LYS A 102 -8.00 15.22 -4.70
CA LYS A 102 -7.21 14.38 -3.79
C LYS A 102 -8.09 13.24 -3.29
N MET A 103 -7.54 12.04 -3.23
CA MET A 103 -8.28 10.82 -2.92
C MET A 103 -7.61 10.02 -1.81
N ILE A 104 -8.42 9.50 -0.89
CA ILE A 104 -8.04 8.43 0.02
C ILE A 104 -8.94 7.24 -0.27
N LEU A 105 -8.35 6.10 -0.62
CA LEU A 105 -9.06 4.84 -0.85
C LEU A 105 -8.74 3.85 0.26
N PHE A 106 -9.69 3.59 1.11
CA PHE A 106 -9.63 2.54 2.12
C PHE A 106 -10.40 1.29 1.66
N GLN A 107 -10.15 0.16 2.32
CA GLN A 107 -11.01 -1.01 2.18
C GLN A 107 -12.45 -0.70 2.63
N THR A 108 -13.37 -1.64 2.38
CA THR A 108 -14.77 -1.47 2.81
C THR A 108 -14.88 -1.33 4.32
N GLN A 109 -15.92 -0.64 4.80
CA GLN A 109 -16.12 -0.45 6.24
C GLN A 109 -16.24 -1.80 6.98
N GLU A 110 -16.94 -2.76 6.37
CA GLU A 110 -17.09 -4.11 6.93
C GLU A 110 -15.73 -4.79 7.18
N CYS A 111 -14.78 -4.67 6.25
CA CYS A 111 -13.44 -5.21 6.44
C CYS A 111 -12.65 -4.44 7.48
N SER A 112 -12.76 -3.12 7.48
CA SER A 112 -12.09 -2.25 8.44
C SER A 112 -12.57 -2.47 9.88
N ASP A 113 -13.84 -2.78 10.06
CA ASP A 113 -14.41 -3.11 11.37
C ASP A 113 -13.87 -4.44 11.94
N ILE A 114 -13.42 -5.35 11.04
CA ILE A 114 -12.77 -6.61 11.45
C ILE A 114 -11.30 -6.37 11.75
N ASP A 115 -10.58 -5.74 10.81
CA ASP A 115 -9.17 -5.38 10.94
C ASP A 115 -8.88 -4.09 10.18
N SER A 116 -8.62 -3.00 10.91
CA SER A 116 -8.20 -1.72 10.33
C SER A 116 -6.69 -1.67 10.04
N TYR A 117 -5.91 -2.59 10.63
CA TYR A 117 -4.45 -2.56 10.57
C TYR A 117 -3.90 -3.06 9.25
N SER A 118 -4.57 -4.03 8.63
CA SER A 118 -4.14 -4.59 7.35
C SER A 118 -5.29 -5.04 6.46
N LEU A 119 -5.03 -5.16 5.15
CA LEU A 119 -5.93 -5.89 4.25
C LEU A 119 -5.97 -7.37 4.63
N PRO A 120 -7.07 -8.09 4.36
CA PRO A 120 -7.10 -9.54 4.54
C PRO A 120 -5.97 -10.22 3.78
N TYR A 121 -5.44 -11.31 4.31
CA TYR A 121 -4.55 -12.18 3.53
C TYR A 121 -5.28 -12.74 2.31
N TYR A 122 -4.58 -12.86 1.19
CA TYR A 122 -5.19 -13.34 -0.05
C TYR A 122 -5.74 -14.77 0.08
N ILE A 123 -5.07 -15.61 0.88
CA ILE A 123 -5.55 -16.97 1.19
C ILE A 123 -6.90 -16.98 1.93
N ASP A 124 -7.19 -15.92 2.70
CA ASP A 124 -8.42 -15.76 3.50
C ASP A 124 -9.44 -14.82 2.84
N ALA A 125 -9.08 -14.20 1.70
CA ALA A 125 -9.89 -13.18 1.06
C ALA A 125 -11.26 -13.71 0.63
N LYS A 126 -12.30 -12.93 0.90
CA LYS A 126 -13.68 -13.24 0.53
C LYS A 126 -14.06 -12.47 -0.75
N PRO A 127 -15.02 -12.98 -1.53
CA PRO A 127 -15.56 -12.24 -2.67
C PRO A 127 -16.05 -10.85 -2.26
N GLY A 128 -15.71 -9.83 -3.06
CA GLY A 128 -16.09 -8.44 -2.82
C GLY A 128 -15.12 -7.62 -1.95
N GLN A 129 -14.13 -8.25 -1.32
CA GLN A 129 -13.06 -7.54 -0.64
C GLN A 129 -12.09 -6.93 -1.66
N MET A 130 -11.63 -5.71 -1.39
CA MET A 130 -10.66 -5.02 -2.24
C MET A 130 -9.27 -5.65 -2.08
N THR A 131 -8.65 -5.96 -3.21
CA THR A 131 -7.25 -6.40 -3.26
C THR A 131 -6.29 -5.22 -3.42
N VAL A 132 -5.03 -5.40 -3.04
CA VAL A 132 -4.00 -4.38 -3.28
C VAL A 132 -3.79 -4.10 -4.78
N ALA A 133 -4.01 -5.09 -5.65
CA ALA A 133 -3.95 -4.91 -7.09
C ALA A 133 -5.05 -3.99 -7.63
N GLN A 134 -6.28 -4.13 -7.12
CA GLN A 134 -7.38 -3.18 -7.45
C GLN A 134 -7.09 -1.78 -6.93
N MET A 135 -6.53 -1.66 -5.72
CA MET A 135 -6.12 -0.38 -5.15
C MET A 135 -5.01 0.27 -6.00
N MET A 136 -3.99 -0.50 -6.40
CA MET A 136 -2.91 -0.01 -7.25
C MET A 136 -3.42 0.44 -8.62
N LYS A 137 -4.38 -0.28 -9.23
CA LYS A 137 -4.99 0.12 -10.48
C LYS A 137 -5.74 1.46 -10.34
N ALA A 138 -6.53 1.61 -9.27
CA ALA A 138 -7.23 2.85 -8.96
C ALA A 138 -6.25 4.03 -8.75
N GLN A 139 -5.16 3.78 -8.02
CA GLN A 139 -4.09 4.75 -7.80
C GLN A 139 -3.44 5.17 -9.12
N LEU A 140 -3.06 4.22 -9.97
CA LEU A 140 -2.42 4.46 -11.26
C LEU A 140 -3.32 5.32 -12.17
N ASP A 141 -4.59 4.93 -12.32
CA ASP A 141 -5.54 5.66 -13.15
C ASP A 141 -5.76 7.09 -12.64
N PHE A 142 -5.96 7.24 -11.33
CA PHE A 142 -6.16 8.56 -10.72
C PHE A 142 -4.96 9.50 -10.93
N LEU A 143 -3.75 8.99 -10.75
CA LEU A 143 -2.53 9.79 -10.92
C LEU A 143 -2.31 10.13 -12.40
N TYR A 144 -2.49 9.18 -13.29
CA TYR A 144 -2.29 9.37 -14.73
C TYR A 144 -3.30 10.36 -15.33
N ASP A 145 -4.59 10.17 -15.07
CA ASP A 145 -5.68 11.00 -15.62
C ASP A 145 -5.59 12.47 -15.19
N ASN A 146 -4.97 12.73 -14.05
CA ASN A 146 -4.86 14.08 -13.49
C ASN A 146 -3.47 14.70 -13.65
N SER A 147 -2.52 13.98 -14.27
CA SER A 147 -1.14 14.41 -14.40
C SER A 147 -0.92 15.30 -15.63
N LYS A 148 -0.13 16.37 -15.45
CA LYS A 148 0.43 17.18 -16.55
C LYS A 148 1.94 17.06 -16.63
N ASN A 149 2.59 16.78 -15.51
CA ASN A 149 4.04 16.74 -15.36
C ASN A 149 4.54 15.36 -14.89
N GLY A 150 3.79 14.30 -15.22
CA GLY A 150 4.09 12.96 -14.74
C GLY A 150 3.63 12.71 -13.30
N PHE A 151 3.94 11.54 -12.79
CA PHE A 151 3.56 11.14 -11.43
C PHE A 151 4.61 10.21 -10.80
N LEU A 152 4.63 10.19 -9.48
CA LEU A 152 5.30 9.17 -8.67
C LEU A 152 4.22 8.30 -7.99
N LEU A 153 4.24 7.01 -8.29
CA LEU A 153 3.41 6.01 -7.65
C LEU A 153 4.28 5.15 -6.74
N VAL A 154 4.01 5.18 -5.46
CA VAL A 154 4.63 4.30 -4.45
C VAL A 154 3.58 3.33 -3.96
N ASN A 155 3.89 2.03 -3.95
CA ASN A 155 2.97 1.02 -3.45
C ASN A 155 3.72 -0.08 -2.69
N GLU A 156 3.45 -0.20 -1.40
CA GLU A 156 3.89 -1.30 -0.56
C GLU A 156 2.95 -2.50 -0.78
N ILE A 157 3.16 -3.19 -1.90
CA ILE A 157 2.35 -4.36 -2.27
C ILE A 157 2.67 -5.58 -1.41
N GLY A 158 3.87 -5.62 -0.85
CA GLY A 158 4.42 -6.74 -0.09
C GLY A 158 4.23 -6.69 1.43
N GLY A 159 3.52 -5.70 2.00
CA GLY A 159 3.35 -5.61 3.47
C GLY A 159 2.70 -6.86 4.09
N LYS A 160 1.83 -7.53 3.35
CA LYS A 160 1.26 -8.81 3.79
C LYS A 160 2.21 -9.99 3.58
N VAL A 161 3.09 -9.96 2.58
CA VAL A 161 4.21 -10.92 2.44
C VAL A 161 5.10 -10.84 3.66
N ASP A 162 5.48 -9.62 4.06
CA ASP A 162 6.31 -9.35 5.23
C ASP A 162 5.68 -9.93 6.51
N PHE A 163 4.41 -9.66 6.77
CA PHE A 163 3.70 -10.18 7.95
C PHE A 163 3.64 -11.71 7.97
N ALA A 164 3.36 -12.36 6.84
CA ALA A 164 3.36 -13.81 6.74
C ALA A 164 4.76 -14.40 6.97
N CYS A 165 5.80 -13.74 6.45
CA CYS A 165 7.19 -14.16 6.67
C CYS A 165 7.61 -13.98 8.14
N HIS A 166 7.23 -12.89 8.80
CA HIS A 166 7.46 -12.71 10.24
C HIS A 166 6.80 -13.80 11.08
N ALA A 167 5.64 -14.29 10.66
CA ALA A 167 4.96 -15.42 11.31
C ALA A 167 5.52 -16.80 10.90
N ASN A 168 6.50 -16.86 9.99
CA ASN A 168 6.99 -18.08 9.36
C ASN A 168 5.89 -18.89 8.65
N ASP A 169 4.86 -18.21 8.16
CA ASP A 169 3.75 -18.78 7.39
C ASP A 169 4.07 -18.77 5.89
N ALA A 170 4.82 -19.78 5.46
CA ALA A 170 5.32 -19.87 4.10
C ALA A 170 4.19 -19.99 3.06
N ALA A 171 3.11 -20.71 3.36
CA ALA A 171 2.01 -20.89 2.39
C ALA A 171 1.28 -19.56 2.14
N THR A 172 0.99 -18.82 3.20
CA THR A 172 0.39 -17.47 3.09
C THR A 172 1.33 -16.52 2.37
N ALA A 173 2.64 -16.51 2.69
CA ALA A 173 3.62 -15.68 2.01
C ALA A 173 3.65 -15.94 0.49
N PHE A 174 3.65 -17.21 0.07
CA PHE A 174 3.58 -17.56 -1.36
C PHE A 174 2.26 -17.13 -2.02
N LYS A 175 1.14 -17.17 -1.29
CA LYS A 175 -0.14 -16.68 -1.79
C LYS A 175 -0.15 -15.15 -1.95
N GLU A 176 0.47 -14.42 -1.03
CA GLU A 176 0.61 -12.98 -1.16
C GLU A 176 1.48 -12.58 -2.36
N LEU A 177 2.47 -13.38 -2.74
CA LEU A 177 3.26 -13.14 -3.95
C LEU A 177 2.44 -13.21 -5.26
N GLU A 178 1.31 -13.94 -5.30
CA GLU A 178 0.39 -13.91 -6.45
C GLU A 178 -0.23 -12.51 -6.63
N ILE A 179 -0.44 -11.77 -5.53
CA ILE A 179 -0.92 -10.38 -5.60
C ILE A 179 0.19 -9.43 -6.04
N VAL A 180 1.43 -9.67 -5.60
CA VAL A 180 2.59 -8.90 -6.10
C VAL A 180 2.72 -9.06 -7.60
N ASP A 181 2.62 -10.29 -8.12
CA ASP A 181 2.64 -10.58 -9.56
C ASP A 181 1.51 -9.84 -10.30
N SER A 182 0.31 -9.87 -9.74
CA SER A 182 -0.84 -9.12 -10.30
C SER A 182 -0.60 -7.62 -10.36
N CYS A 183 0.02 -7.04 -9.34
CA CYS A 183 0.40 -5.62 -9.33
C CYS A 183 1.47 -5.33 -10.39
N MET A 184 2.46 -6.21 -10.52
CA MET A 184 3.50 -6.07 -11.53
C MET A 184 2.95 -6.18 -12.94
N ALA A 185 1.94 -7.05 -13.18
CA ALA A 185 1.26 -7.14 -14.46
C ALA A 185 0.56 -5.81 -14.83
N ILE A 186 -0.09 -5.14 -13.87
CA ILE A 186 -0.69 -3.80 -14.05
C ILE A 186 0.37 -2.77 -14.44
N ALA A 187 1.48 -2.73 -13.70
CA ALA A 187 2.58 -1.79 -13.97
C ALA A 187 3.22 -2.04 -15.33
N PHE A 188 3.43 -3.31 -15.69
CA PHE A 188 4.02 -3.69 -16.97
C PHE A 188 3.09 -3.42 -18.15
N GLU A 189 1.77 -3.56 -18.00
CA GLU A 189 0.81 -3.18 -19.02
C GLU A 189 0.83 -1.67 -19.28
N PHE A 190 0.94 -0.86 -18.23
CA PHE A 190 1.15 0.58 -18.37
C PHE A 190 2.46 0.89 -19.10
N TYR A 191 3.56 0.25 -18.71
CA TYR A 191 4.87 0.41 -19.37
C TYR A 191 4.80 0.08 -20.86
N LYS A 192 4.12 -0.98 -21.28
CA LYS A 192 4.00 -1.33 -22.71
C LYS A 192 3.35 -0.23 -23.54
N ASN A 193 2.45 0.54 -22.94
CA ASN A 193 1.80 1.67 -23.59
C ASN A 193 2.59 2.97 -23.49
N HIS A 194 3.57 3.06 -22.58
CA HIS A 194 4.39 4.25 -22.29
C HIS A 194 5.87 3.90 -22.08
N PRO A 195 6.53 3.18 -23.01
CA PRO A 195 7.84 2.57 -22.73
C PRO A 195 8.97 3.59 -22.54
N ASP A 196 8.89 4.75 -23.19
CA ASP A 196 9.93 5.78 -23.14
C ASP A 196 9.75 6.76 -21.96
N GLU A 197 8.64 6.66 -21.24
CA GLU A 197 8.24 7.60 -20.18
C GLU A 197 8.05 6.93 -18.82
N THR A 198 8.26 5.60 -18.73
CA THR A 198 7.96 4.82 -17.52
C THR A 198 9.20 4.15 -16.97
N LEU A 199 9.47 4.37 -15.69
CA LEU A 199 10.44 3.61 -14.90
C LEU A 199 9.67 2.79 -13.85
N ILE A 200 9.86 1.47 -13.85
CA ILE A 200 9.35 0.57 -12.81
C ILE A 200 10.52 0.13 -11.94
N VAL A 201 10.39 0.30 -10.63
CA VAL A 201 11.35 -0.19 -9.64
C VAL A 201 10.61 -1.15 -8.69
N LEU A 202 11.07 -2.39 -8.62
CA LEU A 202 10.64 -3.37 -7.65
C LEU A 202 11.81 -3.70 -6.74
N THR A 203 11.64 -3.53 -5.45
CA THR A 203 12.68 -3.80 -4.45
C THR A 203 12.06 -4.32 -3.16
N SER A 204 12.89 -4.79 -2.25
CA SER A 204 12.55 -5.13 -0.87
C SER A 204 13.40 -4.30 0.08
N ASP A 205 12.88 -3.97 1.25
CA ASP A 205 13.56 -3.23 2.31
C ASP A 205 14.49 -4.15 3.13
N HIS A 206 14.11 -5.42 3.35
CA HIS A 206 14.89 -6.44 4.06
C HIS A 206 14.38 -7.85 3.75
N GLU A 207 15.13 -8.86 4.16
CA GLU A 207 14.67 -10.23 4.23
C GLU A 207 13.84 -10.43 5.50
N THR A 208 12.95 -11.41 5.53
CA THR A 208 12.11 -11.71 6.68
C THR A 208 11.82 -13.20 6.77
N GLY A 209 11.86 -13.76 7.99
CA GLY A 209 11.49 -15.14 8.27
C GLY A 209 12.58 -16.18 7.98
N GLY A 210 13.70 -15.80 7.36
CA GLY A 210 14.85 -16.69 7.12
C GLY A 210 14.56 -17.86 6.18
N LEU A 211 13.56 -17.75 5.28
CA LEU A 211 13.26 -18.78 4.30
C LEU A 211 14.34 -18.84 3.23
N VAL A 212 15.11 -19.90 3.20
CA VAL A 212 16.20 -20.09 2.25
C VAL A 212 16.07 -21.42 1.49
N LEU A 213 16.52 -21.42 0.24
CA LEU A 213 16.70 -22.65 -0.54
C LEU A 213 17.99 -23.32 -0.11
N ALA A 214 17.88 -24.45 0.60
CA ALA A 214 19.02 -25.21 1.04
C ALA A 214 19.29 -26.42 0.13
N THR A 215 20.55 -26.75 -0.09
CA THR A 215 20.94 -27.98 -0.78
C THR A 215 21.02 -29.14 0.23
N ARG A 216 20.42 -30.26 -0.14
CA ARG A 216 20.53 -31.52 0.62
C ARG A 216 21.64 -32.36 0.02
N LYS A 217 22.33 -33.16 0.86
CA LYS A 217 23.28 -34.19 0.39
C LYS A 217 22.55 -35.16 -0.56
N GLY A 218 22.87 -35.11 -1.86
CA GLY A 218 22.18 -35.88 -2.91
C GLY A 218 21.23 -35.11 -3.82
N GLY A 219 21.20 -33.78 -3.75
CA GLY A 219 20.41 -32.90 -4.59
C GLY A 219 19.47 -32.00 -3.82
N SER A 220 18.95 -30.97 -4.49
CA SER A 220 17.91 -30.09 -3.95
C SER A 220 16.54 -30.67 -4.28
N ALA A 221 15.73 -31.00 -3.28
CA ALA A 221 14.34 -31.33 -3.47
C ALA A 221 13.46 -30.37 -2.67
N LEU A 222 12.92 -29.36 -3.35
CA LEU A 222 11.93 -28.45 -2.76
C LEU A 222 10.56 -29.11 -2.88
N ASN A 223 9.97 -29.53 -1.78
CA ASN A 223 8.62 -30.09 -1.78
C ASN A 223 7.57 -29.01 -1.47
N LEU A 224 7.25 -28.18 -2.43
CA LEU A 224 6.23 -27.14 -2.29
C LEU A 224 4.81 -27.69 -2.16
N LYS A 225 4.58 -28.96 -2.49
CA LYS A 225 3.23 -29.57 -2.41
C LYS A 225 2.66 -29.56 -0.98
N VAL A 226 3.54 -29.56 0.04
CA VAL A 226 3.08 -29.50 1.44
C VAL A 226 2.37 -28.19 1.74
N LEU A 227 2.79 -27.07 1.12
CA LEU A 227 2.19 -25.75 1.31
C LEU A 227 0.75 -25.68 0.80
N ALA A 228 0.41 -26.49 -0.22
CA ALA A 228 -0.94 -26.54 -0.77
C ALA A 228 -2.00 -27.14 0.20
N ASN A 229 -1.57 -27.74 1.30
CA ASN A 229 -2.46 -28.28 2.33
C ASN A 229 -3.01 -27.19 3.26
N GLN A 230 -2.31 -26.05 3.39
CA GLN A 230 -2.77 -24.94 4.19
C GLN A 230 -3.92 -24.20 3.47
N LYS A 231 -5.00 -23.89 4.19
CA LYS A 231 -6.23 -23.31 3.64
C LYS A 231 -6.57 -21.92 4.23
N CYS A 232 -5.87 -21.52 5.27
CA CYS A 232 -5.99 -20.19 5.91
C CYS A 232 -4.64 -19.77 6.50
N SER A 233 -4.52 -18.49 6.81
CA SER A 233 -3.36 -17.93 7.52
C SER A 233 -3.35 -18.32 9.01
#